data_6df1ade5ee3131266d131d670fee31e3
#
_entry.id   6df1ade5ee3131266d131d670fee31e3
#
_cell.length_a   1.000
_cell.length_b   1.000
_cell.length_c   1.000
_cell.angle_alpha   90.00
_cell.angle_beta   90.00
_cell.angle_gamma   90.00
#
_symmetry.space_group_name_H-M   'P 1'
#
loop_
_entity.id
_entity.type
_entity.pdbx_description
1 polymer ?
#
loop_
_entity_poly.entity_id
_entity_poly.type
_entity_poly.pdbx_seq_one_letter_code
_entity_poly.pdbx_strand_id
1 'polypeptide(L)'
;MFYIELEPIYNNEGAVYDFEFNLDFSDYPYNGGYPFKEPVRISGQVKNSTGIVTLTAKAEFTLSLTCDRCAQALTRSFCVPVDHTLVTEVNDETNDELIVTDTFRYDVEPLITEDIILYLPTKIICRDDCAGICSRCGKNLNDGPCDCKKEIDSRWAALSLFTDEEDS
;
A
#
# COMPACT_ATOMS: atom_id res chain seq x y z
N MET A 1 19.82 -1.54 -4.76
CA MET A 1 20.06 -2.97 -5.08
C MET A 1 20.58 -3.70 -3.85
N PHE A 2 19.80 -4.63 -3.33
CA PHE A 2 20.16 -5.42 -2.15
C PHE A 2 20.15 -6.91 -2.50
N TYR A 3 21.34 -7.49 -2.59
CA TYR A 3 21.53 -8.88 -3.02
C TYR A 3 21.69 -9.81 -1.83
N ILE A 4 21.01 -10.96 -1.90
CA ILE A 4 21.16 -12.08 -0.98
C ILE A 4 21.81 -13.23 -1.72
N GLU A 5 22.85 -13.83 -1.10
CA GLU A 5 23.47 -15.07 -1.61
C GLU A 5 22.60 -16.26 -1.18
N LEU A 6 21.91 -16.87 -2.12
CA LEU A 6 20.96 -17.96 -1.85
C LEU A 6 21.60 -19.35 -1.88
N GLU A 7 22.77 -19.51 -2.50
CA GLU A 7 23.45 -20.80 -2.59
C GLU A 7 23.68 -21.50 -1.24
N PRO A 8 24.18 -20.81 -0.19
CA PRO A 8 24.33 -21.41 1.12
C PRO A 8 23.00 -21.80 1.76
N ILE A 9 21.92 -21.10 1.39
CA ILE A 9 20.58 -21.33 1.93
C ILE A 9 19.95 -22.55 1.26
N TYR A 10 20.02 -22.65 -0.08
CA TYR A 10 19.49 -23.80 -0.83
C TYR A 10 20.20 -25.11 -0.45
N ASN A 11 21.51 -25.05 -0.25
CA ASN A 11 22.33 -26.24 0.01
C ASN A 11 22.29 -26.73 1.48
N ASN A 12 21.72 -25.96 2.40
CA ASN A 12 21.67 -26.32 3.81
C ASN A 12 20.26 -26.23 4.36
N GLU A 13 19.68 -27.39 4.67
CA GLU A 13 18.40 -27.44 5.37
C GLU A 13 18.52 -26.80 6.76
N GLY A 14 17.53 -25.97 7.11
CA GLY A 14 17.53 -25.21 8.37
C GLY A 14 18.38 -23.92 8.33
N ALA A 15 19.04 -23.61 7.21
CA ALA A 15 19.76 -22.33 7.06
C ALA A 15 18.82 -21.14 7.20
N VAL A 16 19.27 -20.10 7.88
CA VAL A 16 18.57 -18.83 8.04
C VAL A 16 19.55 -17.70 7.76
N TYR A 17 19.10 -16.72 6.98
CA TYR A 17 19.83 -15.49 6.73
C TYR A 17 18.95 -14.28 7.05
N ASP A 18 19.30 -13.57 8.12
CA ASP A 18 18.61 -12.34 8.50
C ASP A 18 19.19 -11.15 7.75
N PHE A 19 18.32 -10.21 7.35
CA PHE A 19 18.75 -9.01 6.66
C PHE A 19 17.96 -7.77 7.12
N GLU A 20 18.61 -6.63 7.01
CA GLU A 20 17.98 -5.32 7.23
C GLU A 20 18.61 -4.29 6.27
N PHE A 21 17.77 -3.48 5.63
CA PHE A 21 18.20 -2.38 4.77
C PHE A 21 17.13 -1.31 4.63
N ASN A 22 17.49 -0.18 4.04
CA ASN A 22 16.56 0.90 3.78
C ASN A 22 16.38 1.11 2.28
N LEU A 23 15.13 1.36 1.86
CA LEU A 23 14.79 1.76 0.50
C LEU A 23 14.42 3.23 0.47
N ASP A 24 14.94 3.94 -0.53
CA ASP A 24 14.59 5.33 -0.78
C ASP A 24 13.41 5.41 -1.75
N PHE A 25 12.28 5.91 -1.27
CA PHE A 25 11.06 6.18 -2.02
C PHE A 25 10.76 7.67 -2.14
N SER A 26 11.74 8.55 -1.84
CA SER A 26 11.53 10.01 -1.83
C SER A 26 11.00 10.56 -3.14
N ASP A 27 11.40 9.94 -4.27
CA ASP A 27 11.01 10.33 -5.63
C ASP A 27 9.82 9.52 -6.17
N TYR A 28 9.22 8.63 -5.35
CA TYR A 28 8.07 7.84 -5.78
C TYR A 28 6.78 8.68 -5.73
N PRO A 29 6.14 8.93 -6.91
CA PRO A 29 4.92 9.71 -6.97
C PRO A 29 3.72 8.86 -6.52
N TYR A 30 2.96 9.36 -5.55
CA TYR A 30 1.76 8.71 -5.10
C TYR A 30 0.71 9.75 -4.68
N ASN A 31 -0.54 9.56 -5.15
CA ASN A 31 -1.69 10.44 -4.88
C ASN A 31 -1.41 11.93 -5.16
N GLY A 32 -0.70 12.21 -6.27
CA GLY A 32 -0.41 13.58 -6.72
C GLY A 32 0.72 14.29 -5.97
N GLY A 33 1.51 13.57 -5.18
CA GLY A 33 2.64 14.11 -4.44
C GLY A 33 3.75 13.09 -4.22
N TYR A 34 4.69 13.43 -3.32
CA TYR A 34 5.79 12.57 -2.87
C TYR A 34 5.67 12.37 -1.36
N PRO A 35 4.87 11.37 -0.92
CA PRO A 35 4.48 11.22 0.48
C PRO A 35 5.54 10.59 1.37
N PHE A 36 6.52 9.88 0.80
CA PHE A 36 7.61 9.26 1.54
C PHE A 36 8.64 10.31 1.93
N LYS A 37 8.66 10.72 3.20
CA LYS A 37 9.60 11.72 3.72
C LYS A 37 10.84 11.11 4.36
N GLU A 38 10.75 9.84 4.71
CA GLU A 38 11.80 9.04 5.30
C GLU A 38 11.97 7.75 4.51
N PRO A 39 13.17 7.14 4.52
CA PRO A 39 13.40 5.86 3.87
C PRO A 39 12.49 4.77 4.47
N VAL A 40 12.10 3.81 3.63
CA VAL A 40 11.37 2.61 4.05
C VAL A 40 12.35 1.65 4.70
N ARG A 41 12.10 1.26 5.93
CA ARG A 41 12.92 0.26 6.65
C ARG A 41 12.43 -1.14 6.34
N ILE A 42 13.31 -1.96 5.81
CA ILE A 42 13.06 -3.37 5.52
C ILE A 42 13.83 -4.23 6.52
N SER A 43 13.16 -5.20 7.12
CA SER A 43 13.80 -6.21 7.96
C SER A 43 13.15 -7.56 7.71
N GLY A 44 13.94 -8.60 7.56
CA GLY A 44 13.42 -9.92 7.24
C GLY A 44 14.47 -11.01 7.32
N GLN A 45 14.06 -12.19 6.88
CA GLN A 45 14.89 -13.38 6.83
C GLN A 45 14.58 -14.22 5.58
N VAL A 46 15.59 -14.91 5.09
CA VAL A 46 15.42 -16.01 4.13
C VAL A 46 15.76 -17.31 4.85
N LYS A 47 14.86 -18.29 4.77
CA LYS A 47 14.98 -19.55 5.50
C LYS A 47 14.73 -20.73 4.57
N ASN A 48 15.57 -21.77 4.71
CA ASN A 48 15.30 -23.08 4.12
C ASN A 48 14.65 -23.99 5.17
N SER A 49 13.44 -24.42 4.90
CA SER A 49 12.72 -25.38 5.74
C SER A 49 12.35 -26.60 4.90
N THR A 50 13.00 -27.73 5.15
CA THR A 50 12.74 -29.01 4.44
C THR A 50 12.86 -28.89 2.92
N GLY A 51 13.80 -28.11 2.40
CA GLY A 51 14.00 -27.90 0.96
C GLY A 51 13.16 -26.76 0.36
N ILE A 52 12.27 -26.15 1.13
CA ILE A 52 11.49 -24.98 0.71
C ILE A 52 12.18 -23.72 1.24
N VAL A 53 12.57 -22.83 0.34
CA VAL A 53 13.18 -21.55 0.69
C VAL A 53 12.12 -20.47 0.70
N THR A 54 11.93 -19.83 1.85
CA THR A 54 10.96 -18.74 2.05
C THR A 54 11.68 -17.45 2.39
N LEU A 55 11.25 -16.36 1.77
CA LEU A 55 11.62 -14.99 2.11
C LEU A 55 10.46 -14.39 2.90
N THR A 56 10.71 -14.06 4.15
CA THR A 56 9.71 -13.40 5.01
C THR A 56 10.29 -12.09 5.50
N ALA A 57 9.60 -10.98 5.25
CA ALA A 57 10.08 -9.67 5.65
C ALA A 57 8.91 -8.75 6.04
N LYS A 58 9.25 -7.58 6.56
CA LYS A 58 8.33 -6.47 6.77
C LYS A 58 8.96 -5.18 6.30
N ALA A 59 8.14 -4.35 5.65
CA ALA A 59 8.49 -3.00 5.25
C ALA A 59 7.74 -2.01 6.14
N GLU A 60 8.47 -1.18 6.89
CA GLU A 60 7.91 -0.19 7.81
C GLU A 60 8.19 1.22 7.28
N PHE A 61 7.15 2.03 7.13
CA PHE A 61 7.28 3.40 6.66
C PHE A 61 6.13 4.28 7.11
N THR A 62 6.33 5.59 6.95
CA THR A 62 5.33 6.61 7.30
C THR A 62 5.09 7.50 6.08
N LEU A 63 3.82 7.71 5.76
CA LEU A 63 3.40 8.57 4.66
C LEU A 63 2.80 9.87 5.17
N SER A 64 3.20 10.99 4.54
CA SER A 64 2.54 12.28 4.67
C SER A 64 1.51 12.42 3.56
N LEU A 65 0.23 12.33 3.93
CA LEU A 65 -0.88 12.19 3.00
C LEU A 65 -1.87 13.35 3.14
N THR A 66 -2.81 13.41 2.22
CA THR A 66 -3.94 14.34 2.26
C THR A 66 -5.23 13.55 2.15
N CYS A 67 -6.22 13.89 2.97
CA CYS A 67 -7.53 13.24 2.93
C CYS A 67 -8.24 13.55 1.61
N ASP A 68 -8.70 12.53 0.90
CA ASP A 68 -9.39 12.66 -0.41
C ASP A 68 -10.77 13.32 -0.29
N ARG A 69 -11.34 13.40 0.93
CA ARG A 69 -12.64 14.03 1.17
C ARG A 69 -12.56 15.47 1.66
N CYS A 70 -11.68 15.77 2.61
CA CYS A 70 -11.64 17.07 3.28
C CYS A 70 -10.34 17.84 3.07
N ALA A 71 -9.39 17.30 2.30
CA ALA A 71 -8.08 17.87 2.02
C ALA A 71 -7.21 18.16 3.25
N GLN A 72 -7.56 17.60 4.42
CA GLN A 72 -6.76 17.72 5.62
C GLN A 72 -5.50 16.87 5.51
N ALA A 73 -4.35 17.44 5.88
CA ALA A 73 -3.11 16.71 5.97
C ALA A 73 -3.18 15.67 7.10
N LEU A 74 -2.62 14.49 6.84
CA LEU A 74 -2.53 13.39 7.80
C LEU A 74 -1.23 12.62 7.61
N THR A 75 -0.80 11.96 8.67
CA THR A 75 0.37 11.10 8.67
C THR A 75 -0.07 9.70 9.08
N ARG A 76 0.32 8.69 8.33
CA ARG A 76 0.03 7.28 8.63
C ARG A 76 1.27 6.43 8.53
N SER A 77 1.45 5.55 9.51
CA SER A 77 2.47 4.50 9.49
C SER A 77 1.88 3.21 8.93
N PHE A 78 2.69 2.53 8.15
CA PHE A 78 2.37 1.26 7.50
C PHE A 78 3.41 0.22 7.88
N CYS A 79 2.96 -1.02 7.99
CA CYS A 79 3.80 -2.20 8.10
C CYS A 79 3.29 -3.21 7.10
N VAL A 80 4.04 -3.38 6.01
CA VAL A 80 3.69 -4.28 4.90
C VAL A 80 4.35 -5.62 5.15
N PRO A 81 3.59 -6.71 5.29
CA PRO A 81 4.16 -8.04 5.34
C PRO A 81 4.59 -8.46 3.93
N VAL A 82 5.72 -9.10 3.84
CA VAL A 82 6.30 -9.70 2.63
C VAL A 82 6.51 -11.17 2.91
N ASP A 83 5.92 -12.04 2.09
CA ASP A 83 6.06 -13.50 2.22
C ASP A 83 6.06 -14.15 0.84
N HIS A 84 7.22 -14.68 0.42
CA HIS A 84 7.40 -15.31 -0.87
C HIS A 84 8.15 -16.63 -0.75
N THR A 85 7.78 -17.59 -1.59
CA THR A 85 8.52 -18.83 -1.75
C THR A 85 9.47 -18.70 -2.95
N LEU A 86 10.75 -18.91 -2.69
CA LEU A 86 11.81 -18.85 -3.69
C LEU A 86 12.09 -20.26 -4.23
N VAL A 87 12.14 -20.40 -5.53
CA VAL A 87 12.43 -21.68 -6.21
C VAL A 87 13.47 -21.49 -7.31
N THR A 88 14.23 -22.52 -7.62
CA THR A 88 15.22 -22.50 -8.71
C THR A 88 14.61 -22.84 -10.06
N GLU A 89 13.54 -23.63 -10.07
CA GLU A 89 12.82 -24.06 -11.28
C GLU A 89 11.34 -24.18 -10.97
N VAL A 90 10.48 -23.88 -11.94
CA VAL A 90 9.03 -24.08 -11.88
C VAL A 90 8.63 -25.06 -12.96
N ASN A 91 7.91 -26.11 -12.57
CA ASN A 91 7.36 -27.10 -13.51
C ASN A 91 6.00 -26.68 -14.10
N ASP A 92 5.39 -25.64 -13.56
CA ASP A 92 4.08 -25.12 -13.98
C ASP A 92 4.13 -23.59 -14.03
N GLU A 93 4.15 -23.03 -15.25
CA GLU A 93 4.20 -21.59 -15.51
C GLU A 93 2.93 -20.82 -15.03
N THR A 94 1.92 -21.55 -14.56
CA THR A 94 0.65 -20.93 -14.07
C THR A 94 0.67 -20.60 -12.59
N ASN A 95 1.74 -20.90 -11.87
CA ASN A 95 1.84 -20.65 -10.44
C ASN A 95 2.59 -19.33 -10.15
N ASP A 96 1.84 -18.23 -10.10
CA ASP A 96 2.34 -16.87 -9.83
C ASP A 96 2.77 -16.66 -8.35
N GLU A 97 2.57 -17.64 -7.47
CA GLU A 97 2.96 -17.56 -6.05
C GLU A 97 4.45 -17.88 -5.82
N LEU A 98 5.12 -18.45 -6.82
CA LEU A 98 6.51 -18.87 -6.72
C LEU A 98 7.43 -17.89 -7.43
N ILE A 99 8.43 -17.41 -6.72
CA ILE A 99 9.45 -16.54 -7.30
C ILE A 99 10.63 -17.40 -7.81
N VAL A 100 10.82 -17.40 -9.12
CA VAL A 100 11.92 -18.11 -9.74
C VAL A 100 13.21 -17.30 -9.59
N THR A 101 14.23 -17.93 -9.03
CA THR A 101 15.55 -17.33 -8.88
C THR A 101 16.53 -18.06 -9.81
N ASP A 102 16.81 -17.48 -10.98
CA ASP A 102 17.70 -18.06 -12.02
C ASP A 102 19.15 -18.23 -11.55
N THR A 103 19.53 -17.54 -10.49
CA THR A 103 20.86 -17.53 -9.93
C THR A 103 20.82 -17.71 -8.43
N PHE A 104 21.92 -18.19 -7.85
CA PHE A 104 22.09 -18.26 -6.40
C PHE A 104 22.26 -16.89 -5.72
N ARG A 105 22.28 -15.81 -6.50
CA ARG A 105 22.34 -14.45 -6.02
C ARG A 105 21.10 -13.70 -6.50
N TYR A 106 20.27 -13.24 -5.58
CA TYR A 106 18.98 -12.61 -5.89
C TYR A 106 18.88 -11.20 -5.30
N ASP A 107 18.44 -10.24 -6.14
CA ASP A 107 18.13 -8.87 -5.71
C ASP A 107 16.69 -8.84 -5.20
N VAL A 108 16.52 -8.71 -3.89
CA VAL A 108 15.19 -8.69 -3.24
C VAL A 108 14.52 -7.32 -3.28
N GLU A 109 15.26 -6.27 -3.66
CA GLU A 109 14.73 -4.90 -3.66
C GLU A 109 13.56 -4.71 -4.63
N PRO A 110 13.59 -5.17 -5.89
CA PRO A 110 12.46 -5.05 -6.80
C PRO A 110 11.21 -5.76 -6.28
N LEU A 111 11.34 -6.97 -5.74
CA LEU A 111 10.25 -7.76 -5.22
C LEU A 111 9.55 -7.05 -4.04
N ILE A 112 10.32 -6.60 -3.06
CA ILE A 112 9.78 -5.88 -1.89
C ILE A 112 9.19 -4.52 -2.31
N THR A 113 9.79 -3.87 -3.30
CA THR A 113 9.25 -2.62 -3.86
C THR A 113 7.86 -2.84 -4.45
N GLU A 114 7.67 -3.92 -5.20
CA GLU A 114 6.38 -4.28 -5.78
C GLU A 114 5.32 -4.53 -4.71
N ASP A 115 5.64 -5.30 -3.66
CA ASP A 115 4.74 -5.53 -2.52
C ASP A 115 4.32 -4.24 -1.83
N ILE A 116 5.27 -3.33 -1.59
CA ILE A 116 4.97 -2.02 -1.00
C ILE A 116 3.97 -1.25 -1.88
N ILE A 117 4.21 -1.20 -3.20
CA ILE A 117 3.35 -0.47 -4.14
C ILE A 117 1.95 -1.06 -4.17
N LEU A 118 1.82 -2.39 -4.22
CA LEU A 118 0.53 -3.08 -4.23
C LEU A 118 -0.25 -2.90 -2.92
N TYR A 119 0.45 -2.70 -1.81
CA TYR A 119 -0.18 -2.50 -0.51
C TYR A 119 -0.69 -1.07 -0.28
N LEU A 120 -0.22 -0.10 -1.07
CA LEU A 120 -0.65 1.29 -0.90
C LEU A 120 -2.16 1.44 -1.08
N PRO A 121 -2.87 2.15 -0.16
CA PRO A 121 -4.31 2.27 -0.21
C PRO A 121 -4.75 3.15 -1.39
N THR A 122 -5.70 2.70 -2.19
CA THR A 122 -6.26 3.48 -3.32
C THR A 122 -7.08 4.69 -2.87
N LYS A 123 -7.49 4.73 -1.60
CA LYS A 123 -8.29 5.81 -1.03
C LYS A 123 -7.79 6.21 0.35
N ILE A 124 -7.59 7.50 0.53
CA ILE A 124 -7.06 8.07 1.78
C ILE A 124 -8.13 8.94 2.42
N ILE A 125 -8.64 8.52 3.57
CA ILE A 125 -9.59 9.28 4.38
C ILE A 125 -9.05 9.46 5.79
N CYS A 126 -9.27 10.67 6.36
CA CYS A 126 -8.78 10.98 7.70
C CYS A 126 -9.53 10.20 8.79
N ARG A 127 -10.81 9.91 8.56
CA ARG A 127 -11.71 9.12 9.43
C ARG A 127 -12.90 8.61 8.62
N ASP A 128 -13.52 7.54 9.05
CA ASP A 128 -14.62 6.87 8.32
C ASP A 128 -15.84 7.76 8.11
N ASP A 129 -16.16 8.57 9.11
CA ASP A 129 -17.26 9.54 9.14
C ASP A 129 -16.89 10.92 8.58
N CYS A 130 -15.79 11.04 7.83
CA CYS A 130 -15.35 12.30 7.25
C CYS A 130 -16.44 12.92 6.38
N ALA A 131 -16.93 14.11 6.76
CA ALA A 131 -17.98 14.84 6.05
C ALA A 131 -17.48 15.51 4.74
N GLY A 132 -16.15 15.59 4.55
CA GLY A 132 -15.56 16.17 3.34
C GLY A 132 -15.55 17.69 3.33
N ILE A 133 -15.47 18.26 2.12
CA ILE A 133 -15.55 19.71 1.87
C ILE A 133 -16.85 20.06 1.17
N CYS A 134 -17.34 21.26 1.41
CA CYS A 134 -18.47 21.80 0.65
C CYS A 134 -18.05 22.03 -0.82
N SER A 135 -18.78 21.47 -1.77
CA SER A 135 -18.52 21.62 -3.20
C SER A 135 -18.65 23.04 -3.73
N ARG A 136 -19.31 23.94 -2.98
CA ARG A 136 -19.51 25.34 -3.38
C ARG A 136 -18.47 26.30 -2.82
N CYS A 137 -18.23 26.24 -1.49
CA CYS A 137 -17.38 27.21 -0.81
C CYS A 137 -16.04 26.62 -0.32
N GLY A 138 -15.81 25.29 -0.48
CA GLY A 138 -14.58 24.63 -0.05
C GLY A 138 -14.43 24.50 1.49
N LYS A 139 -15.44 24.93 2.29
CA LYS A 139 -15.37 24.80 3.75
C LYS A 139 -15.30 23.32 4.14
N ASN A 140 -14.42 22.98 5.06
CA ASN A 140 -14.36 21.66 5.65
C ASN A 140 -15.61 21.41 6.49
N LEU A 141 -16.44 20.45 6.10
CA LEU A 141 -17.71 20.14 6.77
C LEU A 141 -17.51 19.37 8.08
N ASN A 142 -16.30 18.90 8.37
CA ASN A 142 -15.97 18.33 9.67
C ASN A 142 -15.89 19.40 10.76
N ASP A 143 -15.66 20.67 10.40
CA ASP A 143 -15.58 21.81 11.31
C ASP A 143 -16.95 22.47 11.53
N GLY A 144 -18.00 21.89 10.94
CA GLY A 144 -19.38 22.35 11.06
C GLY A 144 -20.03 22.67 9.68
N PRO A 145 -21.36 22.83 9.66
CA PRO A 145 -22.10 23.08 8.44
C PRO A 145 -21.70 24.42 7.79
N CYS A 146 -21.96 24.54 6.50
CA CYS A 146 -21.86 25.80 5.77
C CYS A 146 -23.24 26.33 5.43
N ASP A 147 -23.34 27.62 5.15
CA ASP A 147 -24.62 28.31 4.81
C ASP A 147 -24.99 28.16 3.31
N CYS A 148 -24.25 27.38 2.56
CA CYS A 148 -24.51 27.14 1.14
C CYS A 148 -25.78 26.31 0.97
N LYS A 149 -26.76 26.84 0.23
CA LYS A 149 -27.94 26.06 -0.16
C LYS A 149 -27.53 24.97 -1.16
N LYS A 150 -28.01 23.75 -0.94
CA LYS A 150 -27.91 22.67 -1.93
C LYS A 150 -28.84 23.03 -3.10
N GLU A 151 -28.28 23.32 -4.27
CA GLU A 151 -29.09 23.41 -5.50
C GLU A 151 -29.28 21.99 -6.03
N ILE A 152 -30.51 21.63 -6.27
CA ILE A 152 -30.85 20.41 -6.99
C ILE A 152 -30.54 20.67 -8.45
N ASP A 153 -29.69 19.84 -9.08
CA ASP A 153 -29.45 19.88 -10.52
C ASP A 153 -30.81 19.78 -11.24
N SER A 154 -31.08 20.70 -12.15
CA SER A 154 -32.38 20.79 -12.87
C SER A 154 -32.76 19.49 -13.60
N ARG A 155 -31.75 18.67 -13.95
CA ARG A 155 -31.97 17.36 -14.58
C ARG A 155 -32.61 16.36 -13.62
N TRP A 156 -32.40 16.52 -12.30
CA TRP A 156 -32.93 15.68 -11.25
C TRP A 156 -34.16 16.27 -10.54
N ALA A 157 -34.57 17.52 -10.93
CA ALA A 157 -35.69 18.20 -10.30
C ALA A 157 -37.01 17.40 -10.43
N ALA A 158 -37.18 16.62 -11.49
CA ALA A 158 -38.34 15.77 -11.65
C ALA A 158 -38.40 14.59 -10.64
N LEU A 159 -37.25 14.14 -10.13
CA LEU A 159 -37.19 13.06 -9.14
C LEU A 159 -37.54 13.53 -7.72
N SER A 160 -37.41 14.83 -7.43
CA SER A 160 -37.80 15.37 -6.11
C SER A 160 -39.30 15.24 -5.86
N LEU A 161 -40.13 15.16 -6.90
CA LEU A 161 -41.56 14.94 -6.78
C LEU A 161 -41.93 13.56 -6.22
N PHE A 162 -41.02 12.59 -6.31
CA PHE A 162 -41.24 11.23 -5.81
C PHE A 162 -40.73 11.02 -4.37
N THR A 163 -39.94 11.99 -3.81
CA THR A 163 -39.38 11.87 -2.46
C THR A 163 -40.26 12.51 -1.39
N ASP A 164 -41.25 13.33 -1.76
CA ASP A 164 -42.13 14.07 -0.84
C ASP A 164 -43.36 13.25 -0.37
N GLU A 165 -43.52 11.96 -0.79
CA GLU A 165 -44.69 11.15 -0.46
C GLU A 165 -44.54 10.20 0.74
N GLU A 166 -43.35 10.14 1.40
CA GLU A 166 -43.13 9.18 2.51
C GLU A 166 -43.19 9.76 3.92
N ASP A 167 -43.53 11.06 4.10
CA ASP A 167 -43.68 11.69 5.42
C ASP A 167 -45.12 12.15 5.71
N SER A 168 -46.11 11.24 5.57
CA SER A 168 -47.51 11.51 6.03
C SER A 168 -48.05 10.36 6.82
#